data_11f142d14ed955d86e9d0fbe86089fb3
#
_entry.id   11f142d14ed955d86e9d0fbe86089fb3
#
_cell.length_a   1.000
_cell.length_b   1.000
_cell.length_c   1.000
_cell.angle_alpha   90.00
_cell.angle_beta   90.00
_cell.angle_gamma   90.00
#
_symmetry.space_group_name_H-M   'P 1'
#
loop_
_entity.id
_entity.type
_entity.pdbx_description
1 polymer ?
#
loop_
_entity_poly.entity_id
_entity_poly.type
_entity_poly.pdbx_seq_one_letter_code
_entity_poly.pdbx_strand_id
1 'polypeptide(L)'
;MKKNNFRHSRSGFTLVELLIAMTIFLIMSTMTILIYFHISENSRRLALSREISETARQITERLAQDVRAEGIFLNDEEKFDNAGLWKENFLEDYKNSGSEVLPIGKTDENKIAKWYAYGKKTDSGGLEPCTEADKNDIDVHCGLYLRENDEYYNLVDAFRSDEKSKRVKITDLRFFVTGDDYNTRKATLKMTLELMRRDGVPPSLVRATKMEVQTTFSERPYKIQ
;
A
#
# COMPACT_ATOMS: atom_id res chain seq x y z
N MET A 1 59.32 -61.53 -5.86
CA MET A 1 58.22 -60.55 -5.70
C MET A 1 57.90 -60.38 -4.19
N LYS A 2 58.27 -59.23 -3.58
CA LYS A 2 58.02 -58.94 -2.16
C LYS A 2 56.67 -58.20 -2.04
N LYS A 3 55.65 -58.81 -1.47
CA LYS A 3 54.38 -58.17 -1.13
C LYS A 3 54.60 -57.24 0.08
N ASN A 4 54.56 -55.92 -0.15
CA ASN A 4 54.53 -54.95 0.90
C ASN A 4 53.10 -54.92 1.52
N ASN A 5 52.92 -55.54 2.67
CA ASN A 5 51.73 -55.41 3.47
C ASN A 5 51.75 -54.05 4.18
N PHE A 6 51.07 -53.02 3.64
CA PHE A 6 50.76 -51.80 4.36
C PHE A 6 49.77 -52.17 5.48
N ARG A 7 50.26 -52.34 6.70
CA ARG A 7 49.42 -52.36 7.89
C ARG A 7 48.97 -50.93 8.14
N HIS A 8 47.71 -50.62 7.76
CA HIS A 8 47.06 -49.43 8.26
C HIS A 8 46.92 -49.51 9.77
N SER A 9 47.70 -48.73 10.50
CA SER A 9 47.53 -48.49 11.92
C SER A 9 46.20 -47.84 12.12
N ARG A 10 45.20 -48.52 12.66
CA ARG A 10 43.93 -47.94 13.09
C ARG A 10 44.18 -47.20 14.42
N SER A 11 44.53 -45.93 14.36
CA SER A 11 44.49 -45.04 15.53
C SER A 11 43.05 -44.77 15.84
N GLY A 12 42.57 -45.20 17.04
CA GLY A 12 41.28 -44.86 17.55
C GLY A 12 41.24 -43.38 17.99
N PHE A 13 40.08 -42.73 17.82
CA PHE A 13 39.88 -41.37 18.33
C PHE A 13 39.99 -41.36 19.86
N THR A 14 40.65 -40.34 20.39
CA THR A 14 40.69 -40.07 21.83
C THR A 14 39.37 -39.48 22.28
N LEU A 15 38.97 -39.74 23.52
CA LEU A 15 37.73 -39.19 24.12
C LEU A 15 37.74 -37.65 24.09
N VAL A 16 38.92 -37.02 24.22
CA VAL A 16 39.11 -35.56 24.17
C VAL A 16 38.86 -35.01 22.76
N GLU A 17 39.35 -35.69 21.72
CA GLU A 17 39.10 -35.30 20.32
C GLU A 17 37.61 -35.31 19.98
N LEU A 18 36.88 -36.31 20.45
CA LEU A 18 35.43 -36.43 20.26
C LEU A 18 34.68 -35.27 20.98
N LEU A 19 35.14 -34.92 22.19
CA LEU A 19 34.55 -33.84 22.99
C LEU A 19 34.77 -32.47 22.32
N ILE A 20 35.97 -32.21 21.80
CA ILE A 20 36.30 -30.99 21.05
C ILE A 20 35.45 -30.91 19.75
N ALA A 21 35.37 -32.00 19.01
CA ALA A 21 34.57 -32.06 17.79
C ALA A 21 33.10 -31.78 18.03
N MET A 22 32.52 -32.35 19.13
CA MET A 22 31.12 -32.08 19.51
C MET A 22 30.91 -30.61 19.91
N THR A 23 31.82 -29.97 20.63
CA THR A 23 31.68 -28.56 21.03
C THR A 23 31.73 -27.64 19.81
N ILE A 24 32.65 -27.86 18.88
CA ILE A 24 32.73 -27.11 17.63
C ILE A 24 31.46 -27.30 16.79
N PHE A 25 30.98 -28.53 16.69
CA PHE A 25 29.73 -28.83 15.96
C PHE A 25 28.53 -28.13 16.56
N LEU A 26 28.38 -28.08 17.89
CA LEU A 26 27.30 -27.36 18.55
C LEU A 26 27.36 -25.85 18.29
N ILE A 27 28.54 -25.25 18.35
CA ILE A 27 28.73 -23.82 18.06
C ILE A 27 28.33 -23.50 16.60
N MET A 28 28.82 -24.29 15.65
CA MET A 28 28.49 -24.12 14.23
C MET A 28 26.99 -24.30 13.96
N SER A 29 26.38 -25.32 14.60
CA SER A 29 24.93 -25.56 14.42
C SER A 29 24.07 -24.43 14.96
N THR A 30 24.43 -23.90 16.16
CA THR A 30 23.68 -22.74 16.73
C THR A 30 23.81 -21.49 15.87
N MET A 31 25.00 -21.19 15.36
CA MET A 31 25.21 -20.06 14.43
C MET A 31 24.37 -20.22 13.17
N THR A 32 24.34 -21.42 12.58
CA THR A 32 23.55 -21.70 11.35
C THR A 32 22.07 -21.50 11.59
N ILE A 33 21.55 -21.95 12.72
CA ILE A 33 20.12 -21.76 13.10
C ILE A 33 19.80 -20.28 13.27
N LEU A 34 20.64 -19.50 13.94
CA LEU A 34 20.43 -18.05 14.11
C LEU A 34 20.41 -17.32 12.76
N ILE A 35 21.33 -17.62 11.87
CA ILE A 35 21.37 -17.05 10.51
C ILE A 35 20.09 -17.41 9.75
N TYR A 36 19.63 -18.66 9.84
CA TYR A 36 18.39 -19.09 9.18
C TYR A 36 17.17 -18.28 9.68
N PHE A 37 17.04 -18.07 10.98
CA PHE A 37 15.95 -17.25 11.53
C PHE A 37 16.01 -15.80 11.02
N HIS A 38 17.18 -15.18 11.01
CA HIS A 38 17.35 -13.83 10.47
C HIS A 38 17.01 -13.72 8.98
N ILE A 39 17.43 -14.66 8.17
CA ILE A 39 17.09 -14.70 6.74
C ILE A 39 15.58 -14.88 6.53
N SER A 40 14.95 -15.77 7.29
CA SER A 40 13.52 -16.03 7.22
C SER A 40 12.71 -14.79 7.59
N GLU A 41 13.08 -14.09 8.66
CA GLU A 41 12.41 -12.86 9.07
C GLU A 41 12.57 -11.74 8.02
N ASN A 42 13.78 -11.53 7.53
CA ASN A 42 14.05 -10.54 6.48
C ASN A 42 13.31 -10.85 5.18
N SER A 43 13.21 -12.12 4.79
CA SER A 43 12.44 -12.53 3.61
C SER A 43 10.96 -12.20 3.74
N ARG A 44 10.39 -12.43 4.94
CA ARG A 44 8.98 -12.05 5.23
C ARG A 44 8.79 -10.54 5.16
N ARG A 45 9.69 -9.74 5.74
CA ARG A 45 9.63 -8.26 5.68
C ARG A 45 9.68 -7.76 4.25
N LEU A 46 10.58 -8.30 3.43
CA LEU A 46 10.69 -7.94 2.01
C LEU A 46 9.45 -8.30 1.20
N ALA A 47 8.85 -9.47 1.46
CA ALA A 47 7.61 -9.87 0.79
C ALA A 47 6.46 -8.91 1.11
N LEU A 48 6.31 -8.52 2.39
CA LEU A 48 5.28 -7.58 2.83
C LEU A 48 5.51 -6.16 2.29
N SER A 49 6.76 -5.69 2.26
CA SER A 49 7.12 -4.40 1.67
C SER A 49 6.84 -4.35 0.16
N ARG A 50 7.10 -5.44 -0.56
CA ARG A 50 6.76 -5.54 -1.99
C ARG A 50 5.25 -5.47 -2.21
N GLU A 51 4.47 -6.10 -1.36
CA GLU A 51 3.01 -6.10 -1.44
C GLU A 51 2.45 -4.68 -1.27
N ILE A 52 2.94 -3.91 -0.29
CA ILE A 52 2.54 -2.52 -0.10
C ILE A 52 2.95 -1.67 -1.30
N SER A 53 4.20 -1.81 -1.77
CA SER A 53 4.72 -1.06 -2.92
C SER A 53 3.93 -1.35 -4.20
N GLU A 54 3.55 -2.59 -4.43
CA GLU A 54 2.74 -2.97 -5.58
C GLU A 54 1.33 -2.39 -5.51
N THR A 55 0.69 -2.43 -4.34
CA THR A 55 -0.61 -1.79 -4.12
C THR A 55 -0.54 -0.28 -4.35
N ALA A 56 0.48 0.38 -3.82
CA ALA A 56 0.71 1.81 -4.03
C ALA A 56 0.89 2.14 -5.52
N ARG A 57 1.68 1.33 -6.24
CA ARG A 57 1.90 1.49 -7.67
C ARG A 57 0.60 1.35 -8.46
N GLN A 58 -0.19 0.33 -8.20
CA GLN A 58 -1.45 0.09 -8.90
C GLN A 58 -2.46 1.24 -8.68
N ILE A 59 -2.58 1.74 -7.45
CA ILE A 59 -3.42 2.91 -7.14
C ILE A 59 -2.93 4.14 -7.92
N THR A 60 -1.63 4.41 -7.88
CA THR A 60 -1.07 5.60 -8.54
C THR A 60 -1.14 5.52 -10.06
N GLU A 61 -0.92 4.36 -10.66
CA GLU A 61 -1.06 4.15 -12.11
C GLU A 61 -2.50 4.33 -12.56
N ARG A 62 -3.47 3.80 -11.82
CA ARG A 62 -4.89 3.96 -12.14
C ARG A 62 -5.32 5.42 -12.07
N LEU A 63 -5.00 6.10 -10.96
CA LEU A 63 -5.28 7.54 -10.83
C LEU A 63 -4.62 8.36 -11.95
N ALA A 64 -3.37 8.07 -12.28
CA ALA A 64 -2.65 8.76 -13.36
C ALA A 64 -3.32 8.56 -14.72
N GLN A 65 -3.84 7.37 -14.98
CA GLN A 65 -4.57 7.08 -16.22
C GLN A 65 -5.87 7.86 -16.29
N ASP A 66 -6.67 7.85 -15.22
CA ASP A 66 -7.96 8.54 -15.20
C ASP A 66 -7.79 10.07 -15.24
N VAL A 67 -6.83 10.64 -14.48
CA VAL A 67 -6.50 12.07 -14.56
C VAL A 67 -6.05 12.50 -15.97
N ARG A 68 -5.29 11.66 -16.67
CA ARG A 68 -4.83 11.96 -18.02
C ARG A 68 -5.93 11.79 -19.09
N ALA A 69 -6.86 10.89 -18.86
CA ALA A 69 -7.94 10.59 -19.80
C ALA A 69 -9.10 11.58 -19.68
N GLU A 70 -9.52 11.87 -18.45
CA GLU A 70 -10.76 12.61 -18.17
C GLU A 70 -10.50 14.03 -17.66
N GLY A 71 -9.31 14.28 -17.06
CA GLY A 71 -8.99 15.53 -16.39
C GLY A 71 -9.45 15.58 -14.94
N ILE A 72 -9.15 16.71 -14.27
CA ILE A 72 -9.55 17.00 -12.90
C ILE A 72 -10.72 17.97 -12.94
N PHE A 73 -11.85 17.55 -12.40
CA PHE A 73 -13.02 18.41 -12.37
C PHE A 73 -12.95 19.37 -11.18
N LEU A 74 -12.91 20.68 -11.47
CA LEU A 74 -13.00 21.75 -10.47
C LEU A 74 -14.00 22.77 -10.97
N ASN A 75 -15.17 22.84 -10.38
CA ASN A 75 -16.15 23.87 -10.63
C ASN A 75 -16.50 24.58 -9.31
N ASP A 76 -16.38 25.92 -9.33
CA ASP A 76 -16.65 26.76 -8.17
C ASP A 76 -18.14 26.84 -7.82
N GLU A 77 -19.03 26.56 -8.79
CA GLU A 77 -20.46 26.80 -8.67
C GLU A 77 -21.28 25.59 -8.22
N GLU A 78 -20.77 24.36 -8.36
CA GLU A 78 -21.51 23.18 -7.97
C GLU A 78 -21.20 22.75 -6.54
N LYS A 79 -22.14 23.08 -5.67
CA LYS A 79 -22.29 22.39 -4.39
C LYS A 79 -22.64 20.94 -4.69
N PHE A 80 -21.74 20.04 -4.39
CA PHE A 80 -21.91 18.60 -4.58
C PHE A 80 -22.98 18.02 -3.65
N ASP A 81 -24.23 18.38 -3.89
CA ASP A 81 -25.38 18.07 -3.04
C ASP A 81 -25.86 16.61 -3.18
N ASN A 82 -25.51 15.94 -4.31
CA ASN A 82 -26.10 14.65 -4.65
C ASN A 82 -25.34 13.41 -4.15
N ALA A 83 -24.18 13.57 -3.53
CA ALA A 83 -23.39 12.42 -3.10
C ALA A 83 -23.27 12.25 -1.59
N GLY A 84 -23.84 13.17 -0.77
CA GLY A 84 -23.69 13.12 0.70
C GLY A 84 -22.26 13.26 1.19
N LEU A 85 -21.31 13.42 0.27
CA LEU A 85 -19.87 13.49 0.51
C LEU A 85 -19.45 14.95 0.58
N TRP A 86 -19.31 15.46 1.79
CA TRP A 86 -18.58 16.67 2.19
C TRP A 86 -18.98 18.00 1.54
N LYS A 87 -19.79 18.72 2.26
CA LYS A 87 -20.12 20.13 2.01
C LYS A 87 -18.99 21.02 2.51
N GLU A 88 -18.73 22.09 1.75
CA GLU A 88 -18.05 23.34 2.07
C GLU A 88 -16.57 23.45 1.66
N ASN A 89 -16.28 24.55 0.93
CA ASN A 89 -14.97 25.13 0.60
C ASN A 89 -13.97 24.22 -0.14
N PHE A 90 -14.45 23.46 -1.10
CA PHE A 90 -13.72 22.45 -1.83
C PHE A 90 -12.36 22.92 -2.39
N LEU A 91 -12.32 24.10 -3.00
CA LEU A 91 -11.09 24.64 -3.62
C LEU A 91 -10.05 25.09 -2.61
N GLU A 92 -10.48 25.67 -1.50
CA GLU A 92 -9.59 26.18 -0.47
C GLU A 92 -8.97 25.00 0.30
N ASP A 93 -9.74 23.95 0.55
CA ASP A 93 -9.26 22.73 1.16
C ASP A 93 -8.22 22.01 0.31
N TYR A 94 -8.40 21.93 -1.02
CA TYR A 94 -7.40 21.33 -1.91
C TYR A 94 -6.03 22.01 -1.86
N LYS A 95 -6.01 23.34 -1.69
CA LYS A 95 -4.75 24.12 -1.65
C LYS A 95 -4.03 24.00 -0.31
N ASN A 96 -4.77 23.98 0.80
CA ASN A 96 -4.23 24.15 2.14
C ASN A 96 -4.11 22.85 2.94
N SER A 97 -5.24 22.15 3.13
CA SER A 97 -5.33 20.96 3.98
C SER A 97 -5.35 19.65 3.21
N GLY A 98 -5.63 19.71 1.92
CA GLY A 98 -5.90 18.56 1.08
C GLY A 98 -7.30 17.98 1.31
N SER A 99 -7.90 17.42 0.26
CA SER A 99 -9.21 16.78 0.29
C SER A 99 -9.09 15.26 0.29
N GLU A 100 -10.05 14.59 0.91
CA GLU A 100 -10.20 13.13 0.87
C GLU A 100 -10.91 12.64 -0.39
N VAL A 101 -11.36 13.57 -1.24
CA VAL A 101 -12.11 13.29 -2.46
C VAL A 101 -11.40 13.94 -3.66
N LEU A 102 -11.38 13.27 -4.81
CA LEU A 102 -10.90 13.80 -6.07
C LEU A 102 -11.92 13.52 -7.17
N PRO A 103 -12.64 14.53 -7.67
CA PRO A 103 -13.52 14.38 -8.82
C PRO A 103 -12.70 14.38 -10.12
N ILE A 104 -13.03 13.44 -10.99
CA ILE A 104 -12.43 13.26 -12.30
C ILE A 104 -13.50 13.52 -13.35
N GLY A 105 -13.21 14.37 -14.32
CA GLY A 105 -14.14 14.72 -15.38
C GLY A 105 -13.73 15.94 -16.16
N LYS A 106 -14.51 16.29 -17.16
CA LYS A 106 -14.27 17.46 -18.01
C LYS A 106 -15.04 18.66 -17.49
N THR A 107 -14.31 19.69 -17.11
CA THR A 107 -14.88 20.94 -16.60
C THR A 107 -15.69 21.69 -17.67
N ASP A 108 -15.28 21.64 -18.94
CA ASP A 108 -15.97 22.26 -20.10
C ASP A 108 -17.31 21.60 -20.40
N GLU A 109 -17.47 20.32 -20.15
CA GLU A 109 -18.75 19.61 -20.31
C GLU A 109 -19.62 19.68 -19.05
N ASN A 110 -19.14 20.31 -17.98
CA ASN A 110 -19.75 20.36 -16.64
C ASN A 110 -20.20 18.96 -16.16
N LYS A 111 -19.39 17.94 -16.46
CA LYS A 111 -19.73 16.54 -16.20
C LYS A 111 -18.62 15.84 -15.45
N ILE A 112 -18.97 15.31 -14.27
CA ILE A 112 -18.11 14.44 -13.52
C ILE A 112 -18.30 13.01 -14.04
N ALA A 113 -17.20 12.39 -14.45
CA ALA A 113 -17.21 11.02 -14.93
C ALA A 113 -17.05 10.01 -13.77
N LYS A 114 -16.16 10.33 -12.81
CA LYS A 114 -15.78 9.45 -11.72
C LYS A 114 -15.43 10.23 -10.46
N TRP A 115 -15.48 9.57 -9.33
CA TRP A 115 -15.05 10.10 -8.05
C TRP A 115 -14.09 9.14 -7.37
N TYR A 116 -12.99 9.67 -6.89
CA TYR A 116 -12.14 8.97 -5.96
C TYR A 116 -12.39 9.53 -4.57
N ALA A 117 -12.73 8.68 -3.61
CA ALA A 117 -13.01 9.10 -2.25
C ALA A 117 -12.37 8.15 -1.24
N TYR A 118 -11.71 8.74 -0.23
CA TYR A 118 -11.19 8.00 0.91
C TYR A 118 -12.24 7.95 2.01
N GLY A 119 -12.58 6.77 2.48
CA GLY A 119 -13.63 6.61 3.49
C GLY A 119 -13.86 5.15 3.88
N LYS A 120 -14.95 4.92 4.58
CA LYS A 120 -15.46 3.59 4.95
C LYS A 120 -16.83 3.35 4.33
N LYS A 121 -17.08 2.13 3.88
CA LYS A 121 -18.39 1.74 3.37
C LYS A 121 -19.36 1.50 4.52
N THR A 122 -20.55 2.09 4.44
CA THR A 122 -21.64 1.86 5.38
C THR A 122 -22.45 0.61 5.02
N ASP A 123 -23.19 0.08 5.99
CA ASP A 123 -24.10 -1.06 5.76
C ASP A 123 -25.21 -0.74 4.74
N SER A 124 -25.57 0.53 4.59
CA SER A 124 -26.51 1.03 3.59
C SER A 124 -25.93 1.15 2.18
N GLY A 125 -24.64 0.85 2.00
CA GLY A 125 -23.92 0.93 0.72
C GLY A 125 -23.35 2.31 0.40
N GLY A 126 -23.55 3.31 1.26
CA GLY A 126 -22.95 4.64 1.17
C GLY A 126 -21.46 4.64 1.55
N LEU A 127 -20.83 5.81 1.45
CA LEU A 127 -19.47 6.05 1.90
C LEU A 127 -19.47 7.16 2.96
N GLU A 128 -18.75 6.95 4.06
CA GLU A 128 -18.53 7.93 5.12
C GLU A 128 -17.04 8.22 5.32
N PRO A 129 -16.70 9.45 5.79
CA PRO A 129 -15.31 9.77 6.11
C PRO A 129 -14.76 8.87 7.22
N CYS A 130 -13.47 8.55 7.14
CA CYS A 130 -12.80 7.82 8.19
C CYS A 130 -12.38 8.77 9.31
N THR A 131 -12.87 8.52 10.51
CA THR A 131 -12.42 9.23 11.72
C THR A 131 -11.09 8.68 12.21
N GLU A 132 -10.40 9.40 13.10
CA GLU A 132 -9.17 8.89 13.75
C GLU A 132 -9.42 7.61 14.56
N ALA A 133 -10.63 7.43 15.10
CA ALA A 133 -11.02 6.19 15.76
C ALA A 133 -11.08 5.03 14.76
N ASP A 134 -11.70 5.24 13.60
CA ASP A 134 -11.82 4.24 12.53
C ASP A 134 -10.46 3.80 11.98
N LYS A 135 -9.50 4.73 11.85
CA LYS A 135 -8.15 4.42 11.37
C LYS A 135 -7.39 3.46 12.30
N ASN A 136 -7.68 3.53 13.59
CA ASN A 136 -7.08 2.69 14.63
C ASN A 136 -7.87 1.40 14.91
N ASP A 137 -9.10 1.32 14.46
CA ASP A 137 -9.95 0.14 14.61
C ASP A 137 -9.53 -0.96 13.63
N ILE A 138 -9.48 -2.19 14.14
CA ILE A 138 -9.08 -3.38 13.36
C ILE A 138 -10.21 -3.84 12.44
N ASP A 139 -11.44 -3.62 12.88
CA ASP A 139 -12.65 -4.11 12.19
C ASP A 139 -13.19 -3.09 11.17
N VAL A 140 -12.73 -1.84 11.23
CA VAL A 140 -13.13 -0.79 10.29
C VAL A 140 -12.13 -0.68 9.14
N HIS A 141 -12.62 -0.88 7.92
CA HIS A 141 -11.84 -0.81 6.69
C HIS A 141 -11.99 0.56 6.03
N CYS A 142 -11.08 1.47 6.36
CA CYS A 142 -10.87 2.68 5.57
C CYS A 142 -10.12 2.33 4.27
N GLY A 143 -10.61 2.83 3.15
CA GLY A 143 -10.04 2.54 1.84
C GLY A 143 -10.24 3.65 0.83
N LEU A 144 -9.61 3.53 -0.31
CA LEU A 144 -9.85 4.38 -1.46
C LEU A 144 -10.90 3.74 -2.35
N TYR A 145 -12.01 4.44 -2.52
CA TYR A 145 -13.13 3.99 -3.33
C TYR A 145 -13.21 4.79 -4.64
N LEU A 146 -13.48 4.09 -5.72
CA LEU A 146 -13.88 4.66 -6.98
C LEU A 146 -15.40 4.59 -7.07
N ARG A 147 -16.07 5.72 -7.32
CA ARG A 147 -17.48 5.78 -7.68
C ARG A 147 -17.60 5.98 -9.18
N GLU A 148 -18.26 5.04 -9.83
CA GLU A 148 -18.60 5.06 -11.25
C GLU A 148 -20.01 4.50 -11.40
N ASN A 149 -20.90 5.18 -12.14
CA ASN A 149 -22.30 4.77 -12.35
C ASN A 149 -23.09 4.49 -11.04
N ASP A 150 -22.88 5.32 -10.02
CA ASP A 150 -23.50 5.20 -8.68
C ASP A 150 -23.07 3.99 -7.85
N GLU A 151 -22.08 3.24 -8.29
CA GLU A 151 -21.49 2.14 -7.54
C GLU A 151 -20.13 2.52 -6.96
N TYR A 152 -19.85 2.01 -5.75
CA TYR A 152 -18.56 2.20 -5.08
C TYR A 152 -17.71 0.93 -5.13
N TYR A 153 -16.54 1.05 -5.72
CA TYR A 153 -15.54 -0.01 -5.84
C TYR A 153 -14.34 0.32 -4.95
N ASN A 154 -14.01 -0.56 -4.00
CA ASN A 154 -12.77 -0.40 -3.24
C ASN A 154 -11.58 -0.74 -4.14
N LEU A 155 -10.70 0.23 -4.40
CA LEU A 155 -9.56 0.05 -5.29
C LEU A 155 -8.52 -0.93 -4.75
N VAL A 156 -8.33 -0.98 -3.44
CA VAL A 156 -7.40 -1.95 -2.84
C VAL A 156 -7.89 -3.38 -3.01
N ASP A 157 -9.23 -3.59 -2.90
CA ASP A 157 -9.84 -4.90 -3.07
C ASP A 157 -9.98 -5.29 -4.55
N ALA A 158 -10.22 -4.32 -5.44
CA ALA A 158 -10.40 -4.55 -6.87
C ALA A 158 -9.14 -5.11 -7.57
N PHE A 159 -7.96 -4.79 -7.04
CA PHE A 159 -6.70 -5.31 -7.58
C PHE A 159 -6.36 -6.73 -7.10
N ARG A 160 -7.19 -7.32 -6.24
CA ARG A 160 -6.93 -8.61 -5.62
C ARG A 160 -8.16 -9.49 -5.61
N SER A 161 -8.09 -10.58 -6.34
CA SER A 161 -9.19 -11.55 -6.48
C SER A 161 -9.39 -12.47 -5.27
N ASP A 162 -8.43 -12.51 -4.32
CA ASP A 162 -8.46 -13.42 -3.19
C ASP A 162 -8.78 -12.71 -1.87
N GLU A 163 -9.83 -13.11 -1.17
CA GLU A 163 -10.17 -12.62 0.19
C GLU A 163 -9.03 -12.78 1.20
N LYS A 164 -8.14 -13.76 0.99
CA LYS A 164 -6.97 -13.99 1.83
C LYS A 164 -5.86 -12.94 1.66
N SER A 165 -5.94 -12.12 0.63
CA SER A 165 -4.89 -11.16 0.26
C SER A 165 -5.14 -9.72 0.71
N LYS A 166 -6.23 -9.45 1.44
CA LYS A 166 -6.51 -8.13 2.05
C LYS A 166 -5.55 -7.87 3.20
N ARG A 167 -4.32 -7.47 2.87
CA ARG A 167 -3.25 -7.24 3.88
C ARG A 167 -2.86 -5.79 4.01
N VAL A 168 -3.26 -4.95 3.07
CA VAL A 168 -2.88 -3.54 3.02
C VAL A 168 -4.11 -2.69 3.27
N LYS A 169 -4.01 -1.75 4.21
CA LYS A 169 -5.01 -0.69 4.42
C LYS A 169 -4.39 0.68 4.17
N ILE A 170 -5.22 1.63 3.79
CA ILE A 170 -4.85 3.04 3.71
C ILE A 170 -5.24 3.68 5.05
N THR A 171 -4.28 4.26 5.76
CA THR A 171 -4.52 4.91 7.05
C THR A 171 -4.69 6.40 6.94
N ASP A 172 -4.13 7.01 5.90
CA ASP A 172 -4.33 8.42 5.58
C ASP A 172 -4.24 8.61 4.08
N LEU A 173 -5.09 9.49 3.54
CA LEU A 173 -5.08 9.85 2.13
C LEU A 173 -5.58 11.28 1.95
N ARG A 174 -4.81 12.07 1.19
CA ARG A 174 -5.15 13.44 0.83
C ARG A 174 -4.81 13.72 -0.62
N PHE A 175 -5.70 14.45 -1.28
CA PHE A 175 -5.50 14.99 -2.60
C PHE A 175 -5.28 16.50 -2.50
N PHE A 176 -4.22 16.99 -3.10
CA PHE A 176 -3.95 18.41 -3.25
C PHE A 176 -4.04 18.75 -4.74
N VAL A 177 -4.79 19.77 -5.07
CA VAL A 177 -4.88 20.24 -6.46
C VAL A 177 -4.28 21.63 -6.56
N THR A 178 -3.38 21.80 -7.52
CA THR A 178 -2.70 23.06 -7.80
C THR A 178 -2.84 23.42 -9.29
N GLY A 179 -2.82 24.73 -9.60
CA GLY A 179 -3.04 25.25 -10.94
C GLY A 179 -4.46 25.82 -11.09
N ASP A 180 -4.54 27.09 -11.48
CA ASP A 180 -5.80 27.79 -11.64
C ASP A 180 -6.37 27.59 -13.05
N ASP A 181 -5.49 27.33 -14.03
CA ASP A 181 -5.88 27.12 -15.43
C ASP A 181 -6.04 25.64 -15.76
N TYR A 182 -7.04 25.33 -16.57
CA TYR A 182 -7.37 24.01 -17.10
C TYR A 182 -6.18 23.23 -17.69
N ASN A 183 -5.22 23.93 -18.27
CA ASN A 183 -4.03 23.33 -18.89
C ASN A 183 -2.86 23.12 -17.93
N THR A 184 -2.96 23.60 -16.69
CA THR A 184 -1.86 23.57 -15.71
C THR A 184 -2.21 22.80 -14.43
N ARG A 185 -3.42 22.25 -14.35
CA ARG A 185 -3.88 21.53 -13.16
C ARG A 185 -3.04 20.30 -12.88
N LYS A 186 -2.70 20.15 -11.62
CA LYS A 186 -1.94 19.02 -11.11
C LYS A 186 -2.60 18.52 -9.84
N ALA A 187 -2.87 17.23 -9.77
CA ALA A 187 -3.28 16.59 -8.53
C ALA A 187 -2.08 15.92 -7.88
N THR A 188 -1.83 16.21 -6.62
CA THR A 188 -0.84 15.52 -5.80
C THR A 188 -1.58 14.62 -4.82
N LEU A 189 -1.33 13.33 -4.93
CA LEU A 189 -1.79 12.33 -3.97
C LEU A 189 -0.74 12.18 -2.87
N LYS A 190 -1.20 12.26 -1.64
CA LYS A 190 -0.44 11.87 -0.45
C LYS A 190 -1.19 10.74 0.24
N MET A 191 -0.56 9.59 0.42
CA MET A 191 -1.20 8.46 1.08
C MET A 191 -0.23 7.70 1.98
N THR A 192 -0.76 7.15 3.04
CA THR A 192 -0.06 6.26 3.96
C THR A 192 -0.70 4.88 3.90
N LEU A 193 0.13 3.88 3.64
CA LEU A 193 -0.27 2.48 3.58
C LEU A 193 0.37 1.72 4.73
N GLU A 194 -0.41 0.83 5.33
CA GLU A 194 0.04 -0.08 6.38
C GLU A 194 -0.47 -1.50 6.11
N LEU A 195 0.19 -2.47 6.72
CA LEU A 195 -0.35 -3.82 6.77
C LEU A 195 -1.54 -3.87 7.75
N MET A 196 -2.58 -4.57 7.37
CA MET A 196 -3.66 -4.89 8.28
C MET A 196 -3.14 -5.81 9.39
N ARG A 197 -3.54 -5.52 10.63
CA ARG A 197 -3.29 -6.43 11.75
C ARG A 197 -4.04 -7.74 11.47
N ARG A 198 -3.30 -8.84 11.49
CA ARG A 198 -3.84 -10.18 11.33
C ARG A 198 -3.23 -11.09 12.37
N ASP A 199 -3.96 -12.14 12.75
CA ASP A 199 -3.45 -13.20 13.59
C ASP A 199 -2.15 -13.79 13.00
N GLY A 200 -1.11 -13.83 13.80
CA GLY A 200 0.20 -14.35 13.41
C GLY A 200 1.19 -13.34 12.83
N VAL A 201 0.81 -12.06 12.68
CA VAL A 201 1.76 -10.99 12.29
C VAL A 201 2.13 -10.19 13.53
N PRO A 202 3.42 -10.19 13.96
CA PRO A 202 3.82 -9.43 15.13
C PRO A 202 3.63 -7.92 14.93
N PRO A 203 3.16 -7.19 15.97
CA PRO A 203 2.91 -5.73 15.88
C PRO A 203 4.14 -4.92 15.46
N SER A 204 5.34 -5.40 15.79
CA SER A 204 6.60 -4.79 15.37
C SER A 204 6.78 -4.83 13.85
N LEU A 205 6.32 -5.89 13.20
CA LEU A 205 6.41 -6.04 11.75
C LEU A 205 5.42 -5.13 11.03
N VAL A 206 4.21 -4.97 11.56
CA VAL A 206 3.19 -4.04 11.04
C VAL A 206 3.70 -2.61 11.05
N ARG A 207 4.28 -2.16 12.17
CA ARG A 207 4.85 -0.80 12.28
C ARG A 207 6.06 -0.57 11.38
N ALA A 208 6.87 -1.60 11.16
CA ALA A 208 8.06 -1.51 10.32
C ALA A 208 7.76 -1.44 8.81
N THR A 209 6.50 -1.71 8.42
CA THR A 209 6.09 -1.75 7.01
C THR A 209 5.19 -0.58 6.59
N LYS A 210 5.04 0.44 7.45
CA LYS A 210 4.35 1.68 7.10
C LYS A 210 5.07 2.35 5.92
N MET A 211 4.32 2.71 4.87
CA MET A 211 4.83 3.35 3.68
C MET A 211 4.05 4.63 3.39
N GLU A 212 4.78 5.73 3.24
CA GLU A 212 4.23 7.00 2.79
C GLU A 212 4.56 7.20 1.31
N VAL A 213 3.54 7.51 0.51
CA VAL A 213 3.66 7.73 -0.92
C VAL A 213 3.14 9.12 -1.24
N GLN A 214 3.96 9.88 -1.96
CA GLN A 214 3.55 11.15 -2.53
C GLN A 214 3.84 11.13 -4.02
N THR A 215 2.82 11.43 -4.84
CA THR A 215 2.97 11.48 -6.29
C THR A 215 2.11 12.58 -6.88
N THR A 216 2.54 13.17 -7.98
CA THR A 216 1.84 14.25 -8.66
C THR A 216 1.48 13.83 -10.08
N PHE A 217 0.24 14.05 -10.45
CA PHE A 217 -0.31 13.80 -11.78
C PHE A 217 -0.64 15.12 -12.44
N SER A 218 -0.33 15.27 -13.72
CA SER A 218 -0.72 16.41 -14.53
C SER A 218 -1.71 15.98 -15.60
N GLU A 219 -2.69 16.81 -15.85
CA GLU A 219 -3.51 16.70 -17.06
C GLU A 219 -2.61 16.84 -18.29
N ARG A 220 -2.93 16.08 -19.34
CA ARG A 220 -2.30 16.35 -20.64
C ARG A 220 -3.08 17.47 -21.31
N PRO A 221 -2.44 18.58 -21.70
CA PRO A 221 -3.10 19.56 -22.56
C PRO A 221 -3.41 18.85 -23.89
N TYR A 222 -4.67 18.52 -24.13
CA TYR A 222 -5.11 18.15 -25.47
C TYR A 222 -5.04 19.42 -26.34
N LYS A 223 -3.96 19.55 -27.10
CA LYS A 223 -3.99 20.43 -28.27
C LYS A 223 -4.90 19.76 -29.29
N ILE A 224 -6.17 20.22 -29.35
CA ILE A 224 -7.01 19.99 -30.49
C ILE A 224 -6.37 20.84 -31.61
N GLN A 225 -5.75 20.17 -32.57
CA GLN A 225 -5.34 20.77 -33.85
C GLN A 225 -6.55 20.84 -34.78
#